data_87c30d79d927327e16eff4ffee7d79c3
#
_entry.id   87c30d79d927327e16eff4ffee7d79c3
#
_cell.length_a   1.000
_cell.length_b   1.000
_cell.length_c   1.000
_cell.angle_alpha   90.00
_cell.angle_beta   90.00
_cell.angle_gamma   90.00
#
_symmetry.space_group_name_H-M   'P 1'
#
loop_
_entity.id
_entity.type
_entity.pdbx_description
1 polymer ?
#
loop_
_entity_poly.entity_id
_entity_poly.type
_entity_poly.pdbx_seq_one_letter_code
_entity_poly.pdbx_strand_id
1 'polypeptide(L)'
;MSLNHMTTKEFLKAIKGIGLKADTKAATIDIYLDRHKCATVDRHKLFSFEVNTENMGSWTTTRLTNTILCYTSTPISERSPKACKLRVYDTGLYLNSIREHEMTVTMNKKAAKTYDDTEVYDAKVLADKQGTALVVEMADATN
;
A
#
# COMPACT_ATOMS: atom_id res chain seq x y z
N MET A 1 -11.58 9.89 -22.96
CA MET A 1 -11.28 8.51 -22.54
C MET A 1 -11.08 8.48 -21.03
N SER A 2 -11.85 7.67 -20.35
CA SER A 2 -11.69 7.51 -18.91
C SER A 2 -10.61 6.47 -18.61
N LEU A 3 -9.80 6.73 -17.59
CA LEU A 3 -8.80 5.79 -17.14
C LEU A 3 -9.45 4.78 -16.20
N ASN A 4 -9.06 3.53 -16.30
CA ASN A 4 -9.53 2.48 -15.40
C ASN A 4 -8.86 2.66 -14.03
N HIS A 5 -9.66 2.64 -12.98
CA HIS A 5 -9.13 2.71 -11.62
C HIS A 5 -8.46 1.39 -11.25
N MET A 6 -7.47 1.48 -10.38
CA MET A 6 -6.61 0.34 -10.05
C MET A 6 -6.19 0.42 -8.58
N THR A 7 -6.36 -0.68 -7.85
CA THR A 7 -5.85 -0.76 -6.47
C THR A 7 -4.34 -0.94 -6.48
N THR A 8 -3.69 -0.70 -5.34
CA THR A 8 -2.25 -0.95 -5.20
C THR A 8 -1.91 -2.39 -5.54
N LYS A 9 -2.72 -3.35 -5.10
CA LYS A 9 -2.51 -4.77 -5.39
C LYS A 9 -2.56 -5.05 -6.88
N GLU A 10 -3.55 -4.49 -7.58
CA GLU A 10 -3.69 -4.64 -9.03
C GLU A 10 -2.53 -3.99 -9.77
N PHE A 11 -2.10 -2.82 -9.29
CA PHE A 11 -0.96 -2.11 -9.85
C PHE A 11 0.32 -2.96 -9.78
N LEU A 12 0.61 -3.52 -8.60
CA LEU A 12 1.79 -4.37 -8.41
C LEU A 12 1.75 -5.61 -9.30
N LYS A 13 0.58 -6.21 -9.46
CA LYS A 13 0.38 -7.35 -10.35
C LYS A 13 0.64 -6.97 -11.81
N ALA A 14 0.14 -5.80 -12.23
CA ALA A 14 0.34 -5.31 -13.59
C ALA A 14 1.82 -5.01 -13.89
N ILE A 15 2.53 -4.41 -12.92
CA ILE A 15 3.97 -4.15 -13.06
C ILE A 15 4.74 -5.44 -13.24
N LYS A 16 4.44 -6.45 -12.46
CA LYS A 16 5.05 -7.77 -12.60
C LYS A 16 4.74 -8.39 -13.97
N GLY A 17 3.52 -8.21 -14.46
CA GLY A 17 3.10 -8.71 -15.79
C GLY A 17 3.83 -8.07 -16.95
N ILE A 18 4.33 -6.84 -16.77
CA ILE A 18 5.17 -6.15 -17.77
C ILE A 18 6.60 -6.68 -17.77
N GLY A 19 7.01 -7.35 -16.70
CA GLY A 19 8.37 -7.84 -16.52
C GLY A 19 9.26 -6.94 -15.67
N LEU A 20 8.64 -6.03 -14.94
CA LEU A 20 9.36 -5.10 -14.07
C LEU A 20 9.20 -5.53 -12.60
N LYS A 21 10.06 -5.00 -11.74
CA LYS A 21 9.99 -5.21 -10.30
C LYS A 21 9.50 -3.97 -9.61
N ALA A 22 8.69 -4.14 -8.58
CA ALA A 22 8.22 -3.04 -7.75
C ALA A 22 8.66 -3.25 -6.31
N ASP A 23 9.16 -2.18 -5.69
CA ASP A 23 9.51 -2.14 -4.28
C ASP A 23 8.56 -1.16 -3.59
N THR A 24 7.65 -1.70 -2.79
CA THR A 24 6.60 -0.92 -2.14
C THR A 24 7.10 -0.36 -0.81
N LYS A 25 7.05 0.95 -0.69
CA LYS A 25 7.38 1.67 0.54
C LYS A 25 6.12 2.31 1.11
N ALA A 26 6.21 2.90 2.29
CA ALA A 26 5.05 3.53 2.93
C ALA A 26 4.42 4.62 2.06
N ALA A 27 5.23 5.49 1.49
CA ALA A 27 4.76 6.65 0.72
C ALA A 27 4.87 6.47 -0.79
N THR A 28 5.73 5.59 -1.27
CA THR A 28 6.03 5.45 -2.70
C THR A 28 6.15 3.99 -3.11
N ILE A 29 6.08 3.77 -4.43
CA ILE A 29 6.42 2.49 -5.05
C ILE A 29 7.54 2.79 -6.05
N ASP A 30 8.70 2.15 -5.85
CA ASP A 30 9.83 2.27 -6.77
C ASP A 30 9.77 1.10 -7.76
N ILE A 31 9.93 1.40 -9.04
CA ILE A 31 9.85 0.40 -10.11
C ILE A 31 11.20 0.27 -10.79
N TYR A 32 11.62 -0.96 -11.00
CA TYR A 32 12.96 -1.29 -11.52
C TYR A 32 12.86 -2.13 -12.80
N LEU A 33 13.69 -1.75 -13.78
CA LEU A 33 14.01 -2.58 -14.93
C LEU A 33 15.40 -3.15 -14.66
N ASP A 34 15.48 -4.47 -14.42
CA ASP A 34 16.69 -5.11 -13.92
C ASP A 34 17.13 -4.46 -12.60
N ARG A 35 18.27 -3.79 -12.59
CA ARG A 35 18.79 -3.13 -11.38
C ARG A 35 18.63 -1.61 -11.41
N HIS A 36 18.00 -1.08 -12.46
CA HIS A 36 17.87 0.37 -12.65
C HIS A 36 16.47 0.83 -12.30
N LYS A 37 16.37 1.79 -11.38
CA LYS A 37 15.09 2.38 -11.04
C LYS A 37 14.60 3.20 -12.24
N CYS A 38 13.46 2.81 -12.80
CA CYS A 38 12.87 3.47 -13.96
C CYS A 38 11.65 4.32 -13.61
N ALA A 39 11.08 4.15 -12.42
CA ALA A 39 9.95 4.97 -12.02
C ALA A 39 9.81 5.02 -10.50
N THR A 40 9.21 6.11 -10.03
CA THR A 40 8.78 6.26 -8.63
C THR A 40 7.35 6.78 -8.67
N VAL A 41 6.45 6.11 -7.98
CA VAL A 41 5.03 6.45 -7.97
C VAL A 41 4.62 6.78 -6.55
N ASP A 42 3.92 7.91 -6.36
CA ASP A 42 3.42 8.31 -5.06
C ASP A 42 2.14 7.54 -4.74
N ARG A 43 2.05 7.00 -3.53
CA ARG A 43 0.88 6.21 -3.10
C ARG A 43 -0.26 7.08 -2.57
N HIS A 44 0.02 8.31 -2.19
CA HIS A 44 -0.91 9.17 -1.45
C HIS A 44 -1.20 10.50 -2.15
N LYS A 45 -0.78 10.65 -3.39
CA LYS A 45 -1.09 11.84 -4.18
C LYS A 45 -1.58 11.43 -5.57
N LEU A 46 -2.56 12.16 -6.08
CA LEU A 46 -3.06 11.93 -7.43
C LEU A 46 -2.03 12.42 -8.46
N PHE A 47 -1.85 11.64 -9.50
CA PHE A 47 -0.98 12.00 -10.64
C PHE A 47 0.45 12.41 -10.26
N SER A 48 0.97 11.87 -9.16
CA SER A 48 2.34 12.16 -8.70
C SER A 48 3.24 10.96 -8.96
N PHE A 49 4.16 11.13 -9.91
CA PHE A 49 5.10 10.07 -10.29
C PHE A 49 6.24 10.65 -11.12
N GLU A 50 7.35 9.90 -11.19
CA GLU A 50 8.47 10.18 -12.07
C GLU A 50 8.78 8.93 -12.87
N VAL A 51 9.06 9.08 -14.17
CA VAL A 51 9.41 7.96 -15.05
C VAL A 51 10.64 8.32 -15.85
N ASN A 52 11.61 7.39 -15.88
CA ASN A 52 12.78 7.47 -16.74
C ASN A 52 12.75 6.30 -17.70
N THR A 53 12.52 6.56 -18.97
CA THR A 53 12.35 5.53 -19.98
C THR A 53 13.62 5.30 -20.82
N GLU A 54 14.75 5.86 -20.39
CA GLU A 54 15.99 5.91 -21.17
C GLU A 54 16.44 4.55 -21.72
N ASN A 55 16.36 3.49 -20.95
CA ASN A 55 16.82 2.18 -21.37
C ASN A 55 15.67 1.20 -21.63
N MET A 56 14.51 1.73 -21.99
CA MET A 56 13.28 0.96 -22.06
C MET A 56 12.73 0.95 -23.49
N GLY A 57 12.34 -0.22 -23.97
CA GLY A 57 11.71 -0.35 -25.28
C GLY A 57 10.34 0.32 -25.31
N SER A 58 9.85 0.64 -26.50
CA SER A 58 8.58 1.38 -26.67
C SER A 58 7.37 0.60 -26.14
N TRP A 59 7.34 -0.72 -26.28
CA TRP A 59 6.27 -1.54 -25.71
C TRP A 59 6.21 -1.43 -24.18
N THR A 60 7.36 -1.60 -23.54
CA THR A 60 7.45 -1.53 -22.07
C THR A 60 7.12 -0.12 -21.58
N THR A 61 7.64 0.92 -22.27
CA THR A 61 7.36 2.32 -21.93
C THR A 61 5.87 2.61 -21.98
N THR A 62 5.19 2.19 -23.05
CA THR A 62 3.74 2.41 -23.22
C THR A 62 2.95 1.71 -22.12
N ARG A 63 3.27 0.44 -21.86
CA ARG A 63 2.58 -0.35 -20.82
C ARG A 63 2.80 0.23 -19.44
N LEU A 64 4.03 0.59 -19.11
CA LEU A 64 4.35 1.17 -17.81
C LEU A 64 3.63 2.50 -17.61
N THR A 65 3.70 3.39 -18.60
CA THR A 65 3.08 4.71 -18.50
C THR A 65 1.57 4.60 -18.33
N ASN A 66 0.91 3.74 -19.11
CA ASN A 66 -0.54 3.55 -19.00
C ASN A 66 -0.91 2.97 -17.64
N THR A 67 -0.14 2.00 -17.13
CA THR A 67 -0.38 1.39 -15.83
C THR A 67 -0.22 2.43 -14.71
N ILE A 68 0.82 3.24 -14.77
CA ILE A 68 1.04 4.32 -13.79
C ILE A 68 -0.11 5.32 -13.81
N LEU A 69 -0.58 5.72 -14.99
CA LEU A 69 -1.69 6.66 -15.12
C LEU A 69 -2.98 6.08 -14.53
N CYS A 70 -3.26 4.81 -14.78
CA CYS A 70 -4.43 4.15 -14.18
C CYS A 70 -4.37 4.15 -12.66
N TYR A 71 -3.22 3.83 -12.10
CA TYR A 71 -3.06 3.81 -10.65
C TYR A 71 -3.10 5.22 -10.04
N THR A 72 -2.36 6.16 -10.62
CA THR A 72 -2.24 7.52 -10.05
C THR A 72 -3.51 8.36 -10.25
N SER A 73 -4.37 7.98 -11.20
CA SER A 73 -5.70 8.60 -11.36
C SER A 73 -6.74 8.00 -10.43
N THR A 74 -6.44 6.87 -9.80
CA THR A 74 -7.36 6.22 -8.86
C THR A 74 -7.43 7.04 -7.57
N PRO A 75 -8.65 7.35 -7.08
CA PRO A 75 -8.79 8.02 -5.79
C PRO A 75 -8.01 7.28 -4.71
N ILE A 76 -7.36 8.04 -3.83
CA ILE A 76 -6.45 7.45 -2.82
C ILE A 76 -7.17 6.43 -1.94
N SER A 77 -8.42 6.71 -1.56
CA SER A 77 -9.24 5.80 -0.76
C SER A 77 -9.53 4.46 -1.45
N GLU A 78 -9.43 4.40 -2.78
CA GLU A 78 -9.71 3.19 -3.55
C GLU A 78 -8.43 2.41 -3.87
N ARG A 79 -7.24 3.00 -3.68
CA ARG A 79 -5.96 2.32 -3.98
C ARG A 79 -5.67 1.19 -3.01
N SER A 80 -5.93 1.41 -1.72
CA SER A 80 -5.69 0.42 -0.67
C SER A 80 -6.89 0.39 0.26
N PRO A 81 -7.95 -0.33 -0.12
CA PRO A 81 -9.14 -0.43 0.73
C PRO A 81 -8.80 -0.94 2.11
N LYS A 82 -9.46 -0.39 3.12
CA LYS A 82 -9.27 -0.81 4.50
C LYS A 82 -9.89 -2.19 4.69
N ALA A 83 -9.05 -3.18 4.96
CA ALA A 83 -9.48 -4.57 5.04
C ALA A 83 -8.88 -5.34 6.21
N CYS A 84 -8.03 -4.73 7.02
CA CYS A 84 -7.29 -5.42 8.08
C CYS A 84 -7.58 -4.86 9.45
N LYS A 85 -7.58 -5.75 10.46
CA LYS A 85 -7.55 -5.39 11.86
C LYS A 85 -6.16 -5.72 12.39
N LEU A 86 -5.71 -5.01 13.41
CA LEU A 86 -4.42 -5.26 14.02
C LEU A 86 -4.63 -5.73 15.46
N ARG A 87 -4.12 -6.92 15.78
CA ARG A 87 -4.19 -7.51 17.12
C ARG A 87 -2.83 -7.41 17.79
N VAL A 88 -2.82 -7.08 19.06
CA VAL A 88 -1.58 -7.09 19.84
C VAL A 88 -1.16 -8.56 20.05
N TYR A 89 0.08 -8.88 19.70
CA TYR A 89 0.61 -10.25 19.76
C TYR A 89 0.39 -10.88 21.13
N ASP A 90 -0.03 -12.13 21.12
CA ASP A 90 -0.29 -12.94 22.32
C ASP A 90 -1.38 -12.37 23.23
N THR A 91 -2.32 -11.59 22.68
CA THR A 91 -3.49 -11.07 23.41
C THR A 91 -4.73 -11.16 22.54
N GLY A 92 -5.90 -10.94 23.18
CA GLY A 92 -7.15 -10.77 22.45
C GLY A 92 -7.50 -9.30 22.21
N LEU A 93 -6.53 -8.40 22.28
CA LEU A 93 -6.74 -6.96 22.14
C LEU A 93 -6.45 -6.50 20.73
N TYR A 94 -7.36 -5.69 20.17
CA TYR A 94 -7.24 -5.12 18.83
C TYR A 94 -6.92 -3.65 18.91
N LEU A 95 -6.02 -3.20 18.03
CA LEU A 95 -5.56 -1.82 18.01
C LEU A 95 -6.66 -0.91 17.49
N ASN A 96 -6.96 0.13 18.26
CA ASN A 96 -7.93 1.16 17.90
C ASN A 96 -7.24 2.44 17.43
N SER A 97 -6.12 2.79 18.04
CA SER A 97 -5.26 3.87 17.56
C SER A 97 -3.86 3.68 18.10
N ILE A 98 -2.88 4.23 17.41
CA ILE A 98 -1.50 4.24 17.88
C ILE A 98 -0.85 5.56 17.50
N ARG A 99 -0.13 6.12 18.46
CA ARG A 99 0.67 7.33 18.31
C ARG A 99 2.06 7.06 18.85
N GLU A 100 2.94 8.03 18.74
CA GLU A 100 4.34 7.86 19.11
C GLU A 100 4.55 7.34 20.53
N HIS A 101 3.71 7.78 21.48
CA HIS A 101 3.82 7.39 22.89
C HIS A 101 2.53 6.83 23.48
N GLU A 102 1.55 6.51 22.63
CA GLU A 102 0.23 6.11 23.09
C GLU A 102 -0.37 5.05 22.19
N MET A 103 -1.10 4.11 22.79
CA MET A 103 -1.80 3.07 22.06
C MET A 103 -3.15 2.83 22.74
N THR A 104 -4.24 2.82 21.95
CA THR A 104 -5.56 2.44 22.47
C THR A 104 -5.98 1.13 21.84
N VAL A 105 -6.57 0.26 22.65
CA VAL A 105 -6.96 -1.09 22.24
C VAL A 105 -8.38 -1.39 22.68
N THR A 106 -8.99 -2.39 22.03
CA THR A 106 -10.33 -2.87 22.38
C THR A 106 -10.36 -4.40 22.32
N MET A 107 -11.18 -5.04 23.14
CA MET A 107 -11.39 -6.48 23.08
C MET A 107 -12.35 -6.88 21.98
N ASN A 108 -13.08 -5.94 21.42
CA ASN A 108 -14.11 -6.20 20.39
C ASN A 108 -13.53 -5.98 18.99
N LYS A 109 -13.25 -7.07 18.28
CA LYS A 109 -12.69 -7.01 16.92
C LYS A 109 -13.56 -6.17 15.99
N LYS A 110 -14.89 -6.27 16.08
CA LYS A 110 -15.80 -5.53 15.22
C LYS A 110 -15.75 -4.02 15.45
N ALA A 111 -15.49 -3.60 16.69
CA ALA A 111 -15.39 -2.19 17.05
C ALA A 111 -14.01 -1.61 16.76
N ALA A 112 -13.00 -2.44 16.54
CA ALA A 112 -11.66 -2.00 16.29
C ALA A 112 -11.55 -1.30 14.93
N LYS A 113 -10.64 -0.34 14.85
CA LYS A 113 -10.35 0.37 13.59
C LYS A 113 -9.90 -0.62 12.51
N THR A 114 -10.34 -0.39 11.27
CA THR A 114 -9.89 -1.13 10.10
C THR A 114 -8.77 -0.35 9.42
N TYR A 115 -7.73 -1.06 9.02
CA TYR A 115 -6.50 -0.47 8.49
C TYR A 115 -6.27 -0.90 7.04
N ASP A 116 -5.75 0.02 6.21
CA ASP A 116 -5.21 -0.34 4.92
C ASP A 116 -3.73 -0.74 5.07
N ASP A 117 -3.11 -1.20 3.99
CA ASP A 117 -1.74 -1.72 4.04
C ASP A 117 -0.70 -0.66 4.42
N THR A 118 -0.92 0.61 4.08
CA THR A 118 -0.04 1.71 4.50
C THR A 118 -0.17 1.97 6.00
N GLU A 119 -1.40 2.02 6.49
CA GLU A 119 -1.66 2.21 7.91
C GLU A 119 -1.09 1.06 8.74
N VAL A 120 -1.16 -0.18 8.22
CA VAL A 120 -0.56 -1.35 8.87
C VAL A 120 0.95 -1.15 9.01
N TYR A 121 1.62 -0.71 7.95
CA TYR A 121 3.06 -0.47 8.00
C TYR A 121 3.42 0.56 9.07
N ASP A 122 2.74 1.71 9.05
CA ASP A 122 3.00 2.79 10.01
C ASP A 122 2.72 2.35 11.44
N ALA A 123 1.63 1.61 11.66
CA ALA A 123 1.28 1.10 12.99
C ALA A 123 2.35 0.13 13.50
N LYS A 124 2.86 -0.75 12.65
CA LYS A 124 3.92 -1.69 13.04
C LYS A 124 5.20 -0.98 13.43
N VAL A 125 5.57 0.07 12.72
CA VAL A 125 6.76 0.87 13.04
C VAL A 125 6.60 1.52 14.43
N LEU A 126 5.45 2.13 14.69
CA LEU A 126 5.18 2.76 15.98
C LEU A 126 5.11 1.73 17.11
N ALA A 127 4.49 0.57 16.86
CA ALA A 127 4.40 -0.50 17.86
C ALA A 127 5.78 -1.05 18.20
N ASP A 128 6.63 -1.23 17.21
CA ASP A 128 7.99 -1.71 17.40
C ASP A 128 8.79 -0.76 18.30
N LYS A 129 8.64 0.54 18.11
CA LYS A 129 9.26 1.55 18.97
C LYS A 129 8.77 1.48 20.41
N GLN A 130 7.56 0.98 20.63
CA GLN A 130 6.98 0.81 21.95
C GLN A 130 7.21 -0.58 22.53
N GLY A 131 7.98 -1.42 21.84
CA GLY A 131 8.26 -2.79 22.27
C GLY A 131 7.08 -3.74 22.11
N THR A 132 6.16 -3.44 21.22
CA THR A 132 4.94 -4.22 20.99
C THR A 132 4.93 -4.80 19.59
N ALA A 133 4.51 -6.05 19.44
CA ALA A 133 4.32 -6.70 18.16
C ALA A 133 2.84 -6.73 17.78
N LEU A 134 2.53 -6.51 16.50
CA LEU A 134 1.17 -6.55 15.99
C LEU A 134 1.00 -7.71 15.00
N VAL A 135 -0.17 -8.34 15.04
CA VAL A 135 -0.55 -9.41 14.12
C VAL A 135 -1.64 -8.88 13.21
N VAL A 136 -1.46 -9.06 11.91
CA VAL A 136 -2.45 -8.64 10.91
C VAL A 136 -3.51 -9.71 10.78
N GLU A 137 -4.78 -9.33 10.91
CA GLU A 137 -5.92 -10.21 10.67
C GLU A 137 -6.85 -9.55 9.66
N MET A 138 -7.46 -10.35 8.81
CA MET A 138 -8.44 -9.83 7.88
C MET A 138 -9.70 -9.40 8.63
N ALA A 139 -10.29 -8.29 8.21
CA ALA A 139 -11.57 -7.87 8.73
C ALA A 139 -12.64 -8.87 8.29
N ASP A 140 -13.63 -9.12 9.15
CA ASP A 140 -14.70 -10.05 8.83
C ASP A 140 -15.53 -9.52 7.65
N ALA A 141 -15.78 -10.38 6.66
CA ALA A 141 -16.53 -10.01 5.47
C ALA A 141 -18.01 -9.77 5.74
N THR A 142 -18.53 -10.32 6.82
CA THR A 142 -19.93 -10.14 7.21
C THR A 142 -20.03 -9.00 8.20
N ASN A 143 -20.77 -8.02 7.82
CA ASN A 143 -21.01 -6.87 8.68
C ASN A 143 -22.46 -6.87 9.13
#